data_403a47880684c82df0ddd07f00ae415b
#
_entry.id   403a47880684c82df0ddd07f00ae415b
#
_cell.length_a   1.000
_cell.length_b   1.000
_cell.length_c   1.000
_cell.angle_alpha   90.00
_cell.angle_beta   90.00
_cell.angle_gamma   90.00
#
_symmetry.space_group_name_H-M   'P 1'
#
loop_
_entity.id
_entity.type
_entity.pdbx_description
1 polymer ?
#
loop_
_entity_poly.entity_id
_entity_poly.type
_entity_poly.pdbx_seq_one_letter_code
_entity_poly.pdbx_strand_id
1 'polypeptide(L)'
;KNIHLITNATLNDIRHEVKWIQDVAEVYKGDAKIIFYYAGHGIPDEKSKNAYLLPTDGYGSDVATGYSLENLYKTFGSLPSKSITVFLDACFSGAKRDGNMLASARGVAIKVKQTIPVGNMVVFTAAQGDETAYPYKEEEHGLFTYYLLKKLQETKGNATLGELSDYIKEQVERQSIVTNGKLQSPSIMATSLI
;
A
#
# COMPACT_ATOMS: atom_id res chain seq x y z
N LYS A 1 0.53 -23.06 6.10
CA LYS A 1 0.30 -21.60 5.98
C LYS A 1 0.54 -21.19 4.54
N ASN A 2 -0.39 -20.48 3.97
CA ASN A 2 -0.28 -19.91 2.63
C ASN A 2 0.35 -18.53 2.76
N ILE A 3 1.69 -18.45 2.71
CA ILE A 3 2.45 -17.19 2.80
C ILE A 3 3.45 -17.19 1.66
N HIS A 4 3.40 -16.15 0.83
CA HIS A 4 4.39 -15.86 -0.19
C HIS A 4 5.11 -14.56 0.16
N LEU A 5 6.42 -14.56 0.04
CA LEU A 5 7.28 -13.40 0.19
C LEU A 5 8.09 -13.24 -1.09
N ILE A 6 7.81 -12.18 -1.83
CA ILE A 6 8.52 -11.86 -3.07
C ILE A 6 9.31 -10.58 -2.84
N THR A 7 10.61 -10.66 -3.00
CA THR A 7 11.50 -9.49 -2.96
C THR A 7 11.86 -9.10 -4.38
N ASN A 8 11.96 -7.79 -4.66
CA ASN A 8 12.23 -7.25 -5.98
C ASN A 8 11.24 -7.74 -7.05
N ALA A 9 9.95 -7.74 -6.71
CA ALA A 9 8.89 -8.22 -7.56
C ALA A 9 8.85 -7.52 -8.92
N THR A 10 8.83 -8.29 -9.99
CA THR A 10 8.54 -7.83 -11.36
C THR A 10 7.03 -7.67 -11.56
N LEU A 11 6.62 -7.04 -12.67
CA LEU A 11 5.20 -6.95 -13.01
C LEU A 11 4.56 -8.34 -13.17
N ASN A 12 5.31 -9.30 -13.70
CA ASN A 12 4.82 -10.67 -13.85
C ASN A 12 4.71 -11.39 -12.50
N ASP A 13 5.62 -11.13 -11.56
CA ASP A 13 5.51 -11.67 -10.20
C ASP A 13 4.25 -11.14 -9.52
N ILE A 14 3.99 -9.82 -9.60
CA ILE A 14 2.76 -9.23 -9.02
C ILE A 14 1.51 -9.88 -9.64
N ARG A 15 1.46 -10.04 -10.95
CA ARG A 15 0.34 -10.70 -11.64
C ARG A 15 0.16 -12.15 -11.21
N HIS A 16 1.26 -12.87 -11.08
CA HIS A 16 1.26 -14.27 -10.64
C HIS A 16 0.71 -14.40 -9.22
N GLU A 17 1.20 -13.57 -8.29
CA GLU A 17 0.76 -13.62 -6.90
C GLU A 17 -0.70 -13.17 -6.72
N VAL A 18 -1.15 -12.18 -7.48
CA VAL A 18 -2.58 -11.81 -7.50
C VAL A 18 -3.43 -12.97 -8.01
N LYS A 19 -2.99 -13.67 -9.06
CA LYS A 19 -3.69 -14.87 -9.55
C LYS A 19 -3.70 -15.99 -8.53
N TRP A 20 -2.57 -16.22 -7.86
CA TRP A 20 -2.49 -17.22 -6.78
C TRP A 20 -3.46 -16.91 -5.63
N ILE A 21 -3.58 -15.64 -5.21
CA ILE A 21 -4.55 -15.22 -4.19
C ILE A 21 -5.99 -15.53 -4.65
N GLN A 22 -6.32 -15.27 -5.92
CA GLN A 22 -7.64 -15.61 -6.47
C GLN A 22 -7.92 -17.11 -6.37
N ASP A 23 -6.96 -17.95 -6.82
CA ASP A 23 -7.11 -19.40 -6.80
C ASP A 23 -7.28 -19.94 -5.38
N VAL A 24 -6.51 -19.41 -4.43
CA VAL A 24 -6.65 -19.76 -3.00
C VAL A 24 -8.00 -19.33 -2.45
N ALA A 25 -8.48 -18.12 -2.75
CA ALA A 25 -9.78 -17.64 -2.28
C ALA A 25 -10.93 -18.52 -2.78
N GLU A 26 -10.89 -18.96 -4.04
CA GLU A 26 -11.89 -19.88 -4.61
C GLU A 26 -11.91 -21.24 -3.89
N VAL A 27 -10.73 -21.76 -3.52
CA VAL A 27 -10.62 -23.02 -2.77
C VAL A 27 -11.27 -22.91 -1.38
N TYR A 28 -11.08 -21.77 -0.71
CA TYR A 28 -11.61 -21.54 0.64
C TYR A 28 -13.07 -21.07 0.68
N LYS A 29 -13.71 -20.82 -0.48
CA LYS A 29 -15.16 -20.57 -0.62
C LYS A 29 -15.77 -19.57 0.38
N GLY A 30 -15.09 -18.44 0.59
CA GLY A 30 -15.56 -17.39 1.48
C GLY A 30 -14.95 -17.40 2.89
N ASP A 31 -14.21 -18.43 3.29
CA ASP A 31 -13.56 -18.49 4.61
C ASP A 31 -12.14 -17.90 4.62
N ALA A 32 -11.60 -17.55 3.44
CA ALA A 32 -10.26 -16.99 3.32
C ALA A 32 -10.18 -15.62 4.02
N LYS A 33 -9.17 -15.44 4.86
CA LYS A 33 -8.70 -14.14 5.33
C LYS A 33 -7.43 -13.80 4.57
N ILE A 34 -7.46 -12.74 3.79
CA ILE A 34 -6.40 -12.33 2.89
C ILE A 34 -5.69 -11.11 3.46
N ILE A 35 -4.35 -11.16 3.51
CA ILE A 35 -3.51 -10.02 3.81
C ILE A 35 -2.58 -9.82 2.62
N PHE A 36 -2.64 -8.64 2.02
CA PHE A 36 -1.73 -8.20 0.97
C PHE A 36 -0.89 -7.04 1.50
N TYR A 37 0.43 -7.19 1.44
CA TYR A 37 1.37 -6.15 1.84
C TYR A 37 2.27 -5.81 0.66
N TYR A 38 2.42 -4.52 0.41
CA TYR A 38 3.34 -3.99 -0.59
C TYR A 38 4.17 -2.87 0.01
N ALA A 39 5.49 -2.97 -0.10
CA ALA A 39 6.42 -1.89 0.19
C ALA A 39 7.26 -1.60 -1.06
N GLY A 40 7.18 -0.38 -1.56
CA GLY A 40 7.88 -0.04 -2.79
C GLY A 40 7.55 1.36 -3.30
N HIS A 41 7.70 1.53 -4.59
CA HIS A 41 7.33 2.77 -5.26
C HIS A 41 5.93 2.69 -5.85
N GLY A 42 5.25 3.82 -5.85
CA GLY A 42 4.04 4.03 -6.62
C GLY A 42 4.26 5.11 -7.67
N ILE A 43 3.50 5.05 -8.74
CA ILE A 43 3.50 6.08 -9.78
C ILE A 43 2.08 6.55 -10.09
N PRO A 44 1.90 7.85 -10.33
CA PRO A 44 0.63 8.41 -10.79
C PRO A 44 0.55 8.41 -12.32
N ASP A 45 -0.64 8.20 -12.85
CA ASP A 45 -0.93 8.62 -14.22
C ASP A 45 -1.26 10.12 -14.25
N GLU A 46 -0.49 10.90 -14.99
CA GLU A 46 -0.67 12.35 -15.08
C GLU A 46 -2.03 12.76 -15.64
N LYS A 47 -2.62 11.95 -16.52
CA LYS A 47 -3.91 12.25 -17.18
C LYS A 47 -5.09 11.79 -16.33
N SER A 48 -5.15 10.51 -15.99
CA SER A 48 -6.28 9.91 -15.28
C SER A 48 -6.23 10.15 -13.77
N LYS A 49 -5.06 10.53 -13.24
CA LYS A 49 -4.77 10.60 -11.79
C LYS A 49 -4.91 9.26 -11.06
N ASN A 50 -4.90 8.15 -11.78
CA ASN A 50 -4.87 6.82 -11.20
C ASN A 50 -3.50 6.49 -10.61
N ALA A 51 -3.50 5.63 -9.62
CA ALA A 51 -2.29 5.15 -8.94
C ALA A 51 -1.92 3.73 -9.40
N TYR A 52 -0.61 3.48 -9.49
CA TYR A 52 -0.05 2.19 -9.88
C TYR A 52 1.07 1.80 -8.93
N LEU A 53 1.17 0.51 -8.61
CA LEU A 53 2.37 -0.07 -7.99
C LEU A 53 3.47 -0.14 -9.04
N LEU A 54 4.69 0.29 -8.71
CA LEU A 54 5.83 0.24 -9.62
C LEU A 54 6.68 -1.00 -9.31
N PRO A 55 6.65 -2.04 -10.16
CA PRO A 55 7.51 -3.21 -9.99
C PRO A 55 8.98 -2.87 -10.34
N THR A 56 9.90 -3.79 -10.03
CA THR A 56 11.34 -3.55 -10.20
C THR A 56 11.78 -3.45 -11.67
N ASP A 57 11.04 -4.08 -12.58
CA ASP A 57 11.22 -4.01 -14.03
C ASP A 57 10.40 -2.89 -14.69
N GLY A 58 9.70 -2.07 -13.89
CA GLY A 58 8.88 -0.96 -14.37
C GLY A 58 9.66 0.35 -14.54
N TYR A 59 9.10 1.24 -15.34
CA TYR A 59 9.64 2.58 -15.58
C TYR A 59 8.74 3.63 -14.92
N GLY A 60 9.33 4.48 -14.07
CA GLY A 60 8.59 5.51 -13.34
C GLY A 60 7.85 6.54 -14.22
N SER A 61 8.23 6.64 -15.49
CA SER A 61 7.60 7.52 -16.49
C SER A 61 6.54 6.81 -17.36
N ASP A 62 6.35 5.50 -17.19
CA ASP A 62 5.42 4.72 -18.02
C ASP A 62 4.50 3.84 -17.14
N VAL A 63 3.28 4.31 -16.95
CA VAL A 63 2.26 3.60 -16.15
C VAL A 63 1.83 2.25 -16.73
N ALA A 64 2.09 1.99 -18.01
CA ALA A 64 1.81 0.70 -18.62
C ALA A 64 2.71 -0.42 -18.05
N THR A 65 3.85 -0.05 -17.46
CA THR A 65 4.78 -0.95 -16.78
C THR A 65 4.45 -1.14 -15.28
N GLY A 66 3.44 -0.43 -14.77
CA GLY A 66 2.95 -0.53 -13.40
C GLY A 66 1.74 -1.45 -13.26
N TYR A 67 1.43 -1.82 -12.02
CA TYR A 67 0.22 -2.57 -11.69
C TYR A 67 -0.84 -1.64 -11.11
N SER A 68 -1.99 -1.51 -11.77
CA SER A 68 -3.07 -0.58 -11.40
C SER A 68 -3.68 -0.92 -10.02
N LEU A 69 -3.74 0.06 -9.11
CA LEU A 69 -4.46 -0.09 -7.84
C LEU A 69 -5.96 -0.30 -8.03
N GLU A 70 -6.55 0.34 -9.02
CA GLU A 70 -7.97 0.14 -9.34
C GLU A 70 -8.25 -1.32 -9.72
N ASN A 71 -7.38 -1.91 -10.55
CA ASN A 71 -7.49 -3.33 -10.91
C ASN A 71 -7.26 -4.25 -9.71
N LEU A 72 -6.28 -3.93 -8.84
CA LEU A 72 -6.03 -4.69 -7.61
C LEU A 72 -7.28 -4.74 -6.74
N TYR A 73 -7.90 -3.56 -6.48
CA TYR A 73 -9.07 -3.47 -5.61
C TYR A 73 -10.31 -4.13 -6.23
N LYS A 74 -10.52 -3.98 -7.55
CA LYS A 74 -11.60 -4.69 -8.24
C LYS A 74 -11.41 -6.21 -8.16
N THR A 75 -10.20 -6.68 -8.44
CA THR A 75 -9.88 -8.11 -8.38
C THR A 75 -10.10 -8.66 -6.97
N PHE A 76 -9.51 -8.04 -5.96
CA PHE A 76 -9.64 -8.50 -4.59
C PHE A 76 -11.09 -8.39 -4.06
N GLY A 77 -11.76 -7.26 -4.36
CA GLY A 77 -13.13 -7.05 -3.90
C GLY A 77 -14.17 -7.99 -4.49
N SER A 78 -13.85 -8.69 -5.58
CA SER A 78 -14.70 -9.73 -6.17
C SER A 78 -14.45 -11.13 -5.60
N LEU A 79 -13.42 -11.30 -4.75
CA LEU A 79 -13.06 -12.61 -4.24
C LEU A 79 -14.06 -13.13 -3.18
N PRO A 80 -14.36 -14.41 -3.20
CA PRO A 80 -15.11 -15.05 -2.12
C PRO A 80 -14.20 -15.17 -0.89
N SER A 81 -14.18 -14.13 -0.05
CA SER A 81 -13.31 -14.05 1.11
C SER A 81 -14.04 -13.52 2.34
N LYS A 82 -13.61 -13.96 3.52
CA LYS A 82 -14.13 -13.47 4.80
C LYS A 82 -13.72 -12.04 5.07
N SER A 83 -12.46 -11.70 4.76
CA SER A 83 -11.92 -10.35 4.88
C SER A 83 -10.66 -10.20 4.05
N ILE A 84 -10.41 -8.99 3.58
CA ILE A 84 -9.20 -8.61 2.85
C ILE A 84 -8.61 -7.38 3.54
N THR A 85 -7.34 -7.47 3.94
CA THR A 85 -6.59 -6.34 4.48
C THR A 85 -5.41 -6.05 3.57
N VAL A 86 -5.33 -4.83 3.06
CA VAL A 86 -4.27 -4.37 2.16
C VAL A 86 -3.44 -3.33 2.90
N PHE A 87 -2.13 -3.51 2.93
CA PHE A 87 -1.16 -2.55 3.46
C PHE A 87 -0.27 -2.05 2.34
N LEU A 88 -0.23 -0.75 2.10
CA LEU A 88 0.54 -0.11 1.04
C LEU A 88 1.55 0.88 1.64
N ASP A 89 2.79 0.46 1.80
CA ASP A 89 3.91 1.33 2.15
C ASP A 89 4.55 1.88 0.87
N ALA A 90 3.85 2.83 0.24
CA ALA A 90 4.26 3.46 -1.01
C ALA A 90 3.75 4.89 -1.11
N CYS A 91 4.51 5.73 -1.85
CA CYS A 91 4.08 7.06 -2.28
C CYS A 91 3.47 6.96 -3.68
N PHE A 92 2.31 7.54 -3.90
CA PHE A 92 1.66 7.56 -5.22
C PHE A 92 1.71 8.93 -5.90
N SER A 93 2.37 9.91 -5.31
CA SER A 93 2.56 11.25 -5.87
C SER A 93 3.63 11.33 -6.96
N GLY A 94 4.33 10.21 -7.23
CA GLY A 94 5.50 10.17 -8.10
C GLY A 94 6.79 10.58 -7.40
N ALA A 95 6.77 10.81 -6.09
CA ALA A 95 7.97 11.06 -5.30
C ALA A 95 8.67 9.76 -4.91
N LYS A 96 10.00 9.79 -4.87
CA LYS A 96 10.80 8.76 -4.21
C LYS A 96 10.77 8.97 -2.69
N ARG A 97 11.11 7.93 -1.93
CA ARG A 97 11.23 7.99 -0.46
C ARG A 97 12.29 8.99 0.03
N ASP A 98 13.27 9.34 -0.80
CA ASP A 98 14.29 10.37 -0.53
C ASP A 98 13.82 11.80 -0.87
N GLY A 99 12.58 11.97 -1.32
CA GLY A 99 11.99 13.25 -1.71
C GLY A 99 12.24 13.66 -3.16
N ASN A 100 13.06 12.91 -3.90
CA ASN A 100 13.25 13.13 -5.34
C ASN A 100 12.06 12.64 -6.15
N MET A 101 11.88 13.13 -7.39
CA MET A 101 10.77 12.71 -8.25
C MET A 101 11.14 11.52 -9.13
N LEU A 102 10.24 10.52 -9.23
CA LEU A 102 10.40 9.35 -10.10
C LEU A 102 9.96 9.63 -11.54
N ALA A 103 8.90 10.40 -11.71
CA ALA A 103 8.11 10.34 -12.94
C ALA A 103 7.72 11.68 -13.54
N SER A 104 7.98 12.81 -12.89
CA SER A 104 7.50 14.08 -13.44
C SER A 104 8.60 14.82 -14.21
N ALA A 105 8.41 14.99 -15.51
CA ALA A 105 9.22 15.88 -16.33
C ALA A 105 9.21 17.36 -15.83
N ARG A 106 8.31 17.68 -14.89
CA ARG A 106 8.11 19.04 -14.34
C ARG A 106 8.49 19.17 -12.87
N GLY A 107 8.94 18.11 -12.19
CA GLY A 107 9.36 18.16 -10.79
C GLY A 107 8.24 18.47 -9.76
N VAL A 108 6.96 18.30 -10.13
CA VAL A 108 5.80 18.59 -9.28
C VAL A 108 5.13 17.30 -8.86
N ALA A 109 4.83 17.15 -7.57
CA ALA A 109 4.05 16.03 -7.06
C ALA A 109 2.64 16.02 -7.65
N ILE A 110 2.17 14.86 -8.08
CA ILE A 110 0.84 14.69 -8.67
C ILE A 110 -0.09 14.15 -7.59
N LYS A 111 -1.14 14.90 -7.29
CA LYS A 111 -2.20 14.42 -6.41
C LYS A 111 -3.02 13.36 -7.14
N VAL A 112 -2.90 12.11 -6.71
CA VAL A 112 -3.72 11.02 -7.25
C VAL A 112 -5.15 11.09 -6.72
N LYS A 113 -6.10 10.59 -7.52
CA LYS A 113 -7.46 10.39 -7.04
C LYS A 113 -7.49 9.21 -6.07
N GLN A 114 -8.32 9.33 -5.06
CA GLN A 114 -8.52 8.25 -4.10
C GLN A 114 -9.19 7.06 -4.80
N THR A 115 -8.52 5.91 -4.80
CA THR A 115 -9.12 4.66 -5.28
C THR A 115 -9.90 4.04 -4.13
N ILE A 116 -11.22 3.93 -4.30
CA ILE A 116 -12.10 3.42 -3.25
C ILE A 116 -12.07 1.89 -3.29
N PRO A 117 -11.79 1.20 -2.16
CA PRO A 117 -11.89 -0.25 -2.08
C PRO A 117 -13.33 -0.72 -2.30
N VAL A 118 -13.48 -1.95 -2.78
CA VAL A 118 -14.79 -2.59 -3.00
C VAL A 118 -14.81 -3.97 -2.33
N GLY A 119 -15.98 -4.54 -2.12
CA GLY A 119 -16.14 -5.83 -1.44
C GLY A 119 -15.78 -5.75 0.05
N ASN A 120 -15.31 -6.84 0.64
CA ASN A 120 -15.00 -6.96 2.06
C ASN A 120 -13.51 -6.60 2.32
N MET A 121 -13.14 -5.33 2.08
CA MET A 121 -11.75 -4.88 2.05
C MET A 121 -11.50 -3.67 2.96
N VAL A 122 -10.38 -3.73 3.66
CA VAL A 122 -9.77 -2.59 4.37
C VAL A 122 -8.38 -2.32 3.78
N VAL A 123 -8.12 -1.07 3.46
CA VAL A 123 -6.84 -0.62 2.88
C VAL A 123 -6.18 0.40 3.79
N PHE A 124 -4.95 0.12 4.16
CA PHE A 124 -4.06 1.05 4.84
C PHE A 124 -3.06 1.59 3.84
N THR A 125 -2.87 2.91 3.81
CA THR A 125 -1.85 3.56 2.99
C THR A 125 -0.89 4.36 3.86
N ALA A 126 0.39 4.33 3.49
CA ALA A 126 1.44 5.00 4.27
C ALA A 126 1.38 6.53 4.21
N ALA A 127 0.82 7.10 3.14
CA ALA A 127 0.75 8.54 2.92
C ALA A 127 -0.49 8.90 2.09
N GLN A 128 -0.94 10.14 2.19
CA GLN A 128 -2.12 10.66 1.48
C GLN A 128 -1.73 11.68 0.41
N GLY A 129 -2.56 11.73 -0.64
CA GLY A 129 -2.52 12.78 -1.66
C GLY A 129 -1.16 12.92 -2.35
N ASP A 130 -0.48 14.01 -2.06
CA ASP A 130 0.85 14.37 -2.58
C ASP A 130 1.98 14.19 -1.54
N GLU A 131 1.67 13.62 -0.38
CA GLU A 131 2.67 13.33 0.64
C GLU A 131 3.64 12.22 0.24
N THR A 132 4.78 12.19 0.93
CA THR A 132 5.82 11.17 0.76
C THR A 132 5.78 10.18 1.91
N ALA A 133 5.87 8.89 1.60
CA ALA A 133 6.12 7.84 2.59
C ALA A 133 7.64 7.78 2.86
N TYR A 134 8.06 8.22 4.03
CA TYR A 134 9.46 8.37 4.38
C TYR A 134 10.09 7.06 4.88
N PRO A 135 11.40 6.86 4.64
CA PRO A 135 12.17 5.81 5.28
C PRO A 135 12.42 6.17 6.76
N TYR A 136 12.46 5.16 7.60
CA TYR A 136 13.01 5.23 8.95
C TYR A 136 14.37 4.54 8.95
N LYS A 137 15.40 5.27 8.56
CA LYS A 137 16.74 4.71 8.26
C LYS A 137 17.36 3.98 9.43
N GLU A 138 17.18 4.49 10.64
CA GLU A 138 17.71 3.91 11.87
C GLU A 138 17.14 2.52 12.17
N GLU A 139 15.92 2.25 11.69
CA GLU A 139 15.19 1.01 11.89
C GLU A 139 15.09 0.14 10.63
N GLU A 140 15.76 0.55 9.53
CA GLU A 140 15.83 -0.16 8.24
C GLU A 140 14.46 -0.45 7.59
N HIS A 141 13.43 0.34 7.92
CA HIS A 141 12.06 0.21 7.42
C HIS A 141 11.54 1.54 6.86
N GLY A 142 10.37 1.52 6.20
CA GLY A 142 9.54 2.72 6.09
C GLY A 142 8.90 3.06 7.43
N LEU A 143 8.64 4.33 7.71
CA LEU A 143 7.97 4.75 8.96
C LEU A 143 6.66 3.99 9.18
N PHE A 144 5.84 3.87 8.15
CA PHE A 144 4.57 3.15 8.21
C PHE A 144 4.77 1.68 8.60
N THR A 145 5.66 0.98 7.89
CA THR A 145 5.96 -0.43 8.16
C THR A 145 6.52 -0.65 9.55
N TYR A 146 7.42 0.20 10.01
CA TYR A 146 7.99 0.11 11.35
C TYR A 146 6.89 0.13 12.43
N TYR A 147 6.02 1.13 12.39
CA TYR A 147 4.95 1.26 13.39
C TYR A 147 3.86 0.19 13.25
N LEU A 148 3.58 -0.27 12.03
CA LEU A 148 2.73 -1.44 11.80
C LEU A 148 3.30 -2.68 12.52
N LEU A 149 4.56 -3.01 12.27
CA LEU A 149 5.22 -4.17 12.86
C LEU A 149 5.35 -4.04 14.38
N LYS A 150 5.72 -2.86 14.88
CA LYS A 150 5.84 -2.58 16.31
C LYS A 150 4.52 -2.84 17.05
N LYS A 151 3.40 -2.30 16.54
CA LYS A 151 2.08 -2.52 17.15
C LYS A 151 1.69 -4.00 17.13
N LEU A 152 1.92 -4.69 16.01
CA LEU A 152 1.63 -6.12 15.90
C LEU A 152 2.47 -6.95 16.88
N GLN A 153 3.74 -6.61 17.09
CA GLN A 153 4.60 -7.26 18.07
C GLN A 153 4.13 -7.03 19.51
N GLU A 154 3.87 -5.77 19.88
CA GLU A 154 3.41 -5.38 21.22
C GLU A 154 2.11 -6.07 21.62
N THR A 155 1.17 -6.19 20.66
CA THR A 155 -0.14 -6.81 20.90
C THR A 155 -0.17 -8.30 20.58
N LYS A 156 0.94 -8.88 20.12
CA LYS A 156 1.00 -10.26 19.60
C LYS A 156 -0.07 -10.54 18.53
N GLY A 157 -0.37 -9.54 17.71
CA GLY A 157 -1.40 -9.60 16.68
C GLY A 157 -2.84 -9.44 17.18
N ASN A 158 -3.07 -9.11 18.46
CA ASN A 158 -4.42 -8.95 19.04
C ASN A 158 -4.94 -7.51 18.98
N ALA A 159 -4.46 -6.68 18.06
CA ALA A 159 -5.03 -5.37 17.80
C ALA A 159 -6.20 -5.46 16.82
N THR A 160 -7.24 -4.67 17.04
CA THR A 160 -8.25 -4.42 16.01
C THR A 160 -7.67 -3.53 14.90
N LEU A 161 -8.27 -3.54 13.71
CA LEU A 161 -7.83 -2.68 12.61
C LEU A 161 -7.98 -1.19 12.95
N GLY A 162 -8.97 -0.81 13.77
CA GLY A 162 -9.13 0.54 14.29
C GLY A 162 -7.97 0.95 15.19
N GLU A 163 -7.67 0.17 16.24
CA GLU A 163 -6.53 0.43 17.14
C GLU A 163 -5.20 0.47 16.39
N LEU A 164 -5.03 -0.39 15.39
CA LEU A 164 -3.86 -0.40 14.53
C LEU A 164 -3.74 0.89 13.72
N SER A 165 -4.85 1.35 13.12
CA SER A 165 -4.93 2.59 12.36
C SER A 165 -4.59 3.82 13.21
N ASP A 166 -5.24 3.96 14.36
CA ASP A 166 -5.04 5.10 15.25
C ASP A 166 -3.60 5.19 15.72
N TYR A 167 -3.03 4.05 16.14
CA TYR A 167 -1.63 3.98 16.57
C TYR A 167 -0.66 4.35 15.44
N ILE A 168 -0.82 3.73 14.25
CA ILE A 168 0.07 4.00 13.12
C ILE A 168 0.00 5.47 12.74
N LYS A 169 -1.21 6.03 12.64
CA LYS A 169 -1.41 7.43 12.27
C LYS A 169 -0.70 8.36 13.25
N GLU A 170 -0.98 8.23 14.54
CA GLU A 170 -0.37 9.08 15.58
C GLU A 170 1.16 9.02 15.56
N GLN A 171 1.72 7.79 15.51
CA GLN A 171 3.17 7.62 15.59
C GLN A 171 3.88 8.11 14.32
N VAL A 172 3.33 7.80 13.14
CA VAL A 172 3.92 8.20 11.86
C VAL A 172 3.84 9.72 11.66
N GLU A 173 2.70 10.35 11.94
CA GLU A 173 2.55 11.81 11.85
C GLU A 173 3.57 12.54 12.74
N ARG A 174 3.73 12.09 13.98
CA ARG A 174 4.70 12.67 14.90
C ARG A 174 6.14 12.45 14.44
N GLN A 175 6.50 11.19 14.14
CA GLN A 175 7.87 10.82 13.82
C GLN A 175 8.33 11.40 12.47
N SER A 176 7.45 11.51 11.50
CA SER A 176 7.78 12.07 10.19
C SER A 176 8.22 13.55 10.27
N ILE A 177 7.59 14.32 11.14
CA ILE A 177 7.99 15.71 11.40
C ILE A 177 9.35 15.76 12.09
N VAL A 178 9.57 14.91 13.10
CA VAL A 178 10.83 14.88 13.85
C VAL A 178 12.00 14.46 12.97
N THR A 179 11.82 13.40 12.15
CA THR A 179 12.90 12.81 11.36
C THR A 179 13.12 13.51 10.02
N ASN A 180 12.05 13.99 9.37
CA ASN A 180 12.12 14.48 7.99
C ASN A 180 11.67 15.94 7.85
N GLY A 181 11.20 16.58 8.91
CA GLY A 181 10.68 17.97 8.89
C GLY A 181 9.41 18.16 8.04
N LYS A 182 8.76 17.06 7.67
CA LYS A 182 7.55 17.04 6.82
C LYS A 182 6.56 16.02 7.32
N LEU A 183 5.27 16.33 7.21
CA LEU A 183 4.20 15.44 7.62
C LEU A 183 4.05 14.27 6.65
N GLN A 184 3.82 13.09 7.23
CA GLN A 184 3.34 11.90 6.54
C GLN A 184 2.10 11.41 7.28
N SER A 185 0.96 11.36 6.58
CA SER A 185 -0.34 11.02 7.16
C SER A 185 -0.83 9.68 6.62
N PRO A 186 -0.63 8.58 7.35
CA PRO A 186 -1.27 7.30 7.00
C PRO A 186 -2.79 7.42 6.99
N SER A 187 -3.43 6.63 6.15
CA SER A 187 -4.88 6.57 6.09
C SER A 187 -5.41 5.14 6.06
N ILE A 188 -6.65 5.00 6.49
CA ILE A 188 -7.42 3.76 6.38
C ILE A 188 -8.69 4.04 5.56
N MET A 189 -8.99 3.11 4.67
CA MET A 189 -10.24 3.09 3.92
C MET A 189 -10.89 1.73 4.11
N ALA A 190 -12.17 1.72 4.44
CA ALA A 190 -12.96 0.52 4.53
C ALA A 190 -14.21 0.65 3.64
N THR A 191 -14.70 -0.46 3.13
CA THR A 191 -16.02 -0.50 2.52
C THR A 191 -17.09 -0.40 3.61
N SER A 192 -18.25 0.18 3.29
CA SER A 192 -19.36 0.41 4.25
C SER A 192 -20.00 -0.85 4.85
N LEU A 193 -19.43 -2.03 4.56
CA LEU A 193 -19.95 -3.33 4.99
C LEU A 193 -19.13 -4.00 6.12
N ILE A 194 -18.15 -3.30 6.71
CA ILE A 194 -17.32 -3.83 7.79
C ILE A 194 -17.61 -3.11 9.08
#